data_d65ef658de1119037fc2ba60f8c86c0f
#
_entry.id   d65ef658de1119037fc2ba60f8c86c0f
#
_cell.length_a   1.000
_cell.length_b   1.000
_cell.length_c   1.000
_cell.angle_alpha   90.00
_cell.angle_beta   90.00
_cell.angle_gamma   90.00
#
_symmetry.space_group_name_H-M   'P 1'
#
loop_
_entity.id
_entity.type
_entity.pdbx_description
1 polymer ?
#
loop_
_entity_poly.entity_id
_entity_poly.type
_entity_poly.pdbx_seq_one_letter_code
_entity_poly.pdbx_strand_id
1 'polypeptide(L)'
;MKTNNSQFITYHSLLKHGFEILLMVMLLTSLSFGQVTTDAPYKSAAMGALMGSNIAYSVDGSSLLLNPAAMSNIENGTVLASTQRIYNQSYLPHSVLATALDLPSGLGKLGLSFESMSVSYQDRTLSGETALGLSHAFNLREDRISSLNMGYTLKYLSVNYGESAGISGDGSDGMDLGSASTFGVDLGFQATLSKRHWLGVVAHNINTPKIGSGSAAFNLHRDVQAGFSYAPTQQVVTSFMLVTSPGFDTELHAGLEYNLNTYFTLRAGIQSQPNRFGAGFSFKAKGIALDYALLTHPVLPATHQFSLAYDFVDPF
;
A
#
# COMPACT_ATOMS: atom_id res chain seq x y z
N MET A 1 24.40 -16.06 -37.32
CA MET A 1 24.93 -15.37 -36.13
C MET A 1 24.54 -13.89 -36.19
N LYS A 2 23.23 -13.55 -36.13
CA LYS A 2 22.68 -12.17 -36.22
C LYS A 2 21.47 -11.89 -35.32
N THR A 3 21.29 -12.60 -34.20
CA THR A 3 20.08 -12.51 -33.37
C THR A 3 20.27 -11.90 -31.97
N ASN A 4 21.50 -11.51 -31.57
CA ASN A 4 21.74 -11.02 -30.21
C ASN A 4 21.72 -9.48 -30.03
N ASN A 5 21.80 -8.71 -31.12
CA ASN A 5 21.89 -7.25 -30.98
C ASN A 5 20.54 -6.53 -30.75
N SER A 6 19.43 -7.08 -31.21
CA SER A 6 18.13 -6.43 -31.05
C SER A 6 17.58 -6.50 -29.62
N GLN A 7 17.86 -7.59 -28.90
CA GLN A 7 17.44 -7.73 -27.49
C GLN A 7 18.25 -6.81 -26.58
N PHE A 8 19.55 -6.67 -26.79
CA PHE A 8 20.42 -5.78 -26.01
C PHE A 8 20.02 -4.30 -26.15
N ILE A 9 19.67 -3.88 -27.36
CA ILE A 9 19.20 -2.51 -27.64
C ILE A 9 17.86 -2.25 -26.95
N THR A 10 16.97 -3.23 -26.90
CA THR A 10 15.66 -3.11 -26.25
C THR A 10 15.79 -3.01 -24.72
N TYR A 11 16.70 -3.77 -24.10
CA TYR A 11 16.96 -3.68 -22.65
C TYR A 11 17.57 -2.35 -22.24
N HIS A 12 18.51 -1.83 -23.03
CA HIS A 12 19.13 -0.53 -22.77
C HIS A 12 18.14 0.63 -22.89
N SER A 13 17.25 0.57 -23.87
CA SER A 13 16.17 1.54 -24.04
C SER A 13 15.17 1.51 -22.86
N LEU A 14 14.74 0.34 -22.41
CA LEU A 14 13.82 0.19 -21.29
C LEU A 14 14.43 0.70 -19.97
N LEU A 15 15.71 0.36 -19.71
CA LEU A 15 16.41 0.84 -18.52
C LEU A 15 16.61 2.36 -18.53
N LYS A 16 16.94 2.94 -19.71
CA LYS A 16 17.11 4.38 -19.87
C LYS A 16 15.79 5.14 -19.64
N HIS A 17 14.70 4.68 -20.22
CA HIS A 17 13.39 5.31 -20.04
C HIS A 17 12.85 5.12 -18.61
N GLY A 18 13.09 3.97 -17.99
CA GLY A 18 12.78 3.76 -16.57
C GLY A 18 13.53 4.70 -15.64
N PHE A 19 14.80 4.96 -15.93
CA PHE A 19 15.62 5.90 -15.17
C PHE A 19 15.20 7.35 -15.37
N GLU A 20 14.84 7.76 -16.59
CA GLU A 20 14.33 9.11 -16.89
C GLU A 20 12.98 9.37 -16.20
N ILE A 21 12.10 8.37 -16.14
CA ILE A 21 10.83 8.47 -15.40
C ILE A 21 11.08 8.58 -13.90
N LEU A 22 12.00 7.79 -13.34
CA LEU A 22 12.39 7.87 -11.93
C LEU A 22 12.94 9.26 -11.57
N LEU A 23 13.80 9.82 -12.44
CA LEU A 23 14.36 11.15 -12.26
C LEU A 23 13.28 12.24 -12.35
N MET A 24 12.32 12.10 -13.26
CA MET A 24 11.20 13.03 -13.41
C MET A 24 10.28 13.01 -12.19
N VAL A 25 10.02 11.83 -11.61
CA VAL A 25 9.24 11.67 -10.37
C VAL A 25 9.97 12.30 -9.18
N MET A 26 11.30 12.14 -9.08
CA MET A 26 12.12 12.80 -8.05
C MET A 26 12.12 14.33 -8.14
N LEU A 27 12.05 14.89 -9.34
CA LEU A 27 12.01 16.35 -9.56
C LEU A 27 10.65 16.99 -9.19
N LEU A 28 9.57 16.20 -9.05
CA LEU A 28 8.26 16.68 -8.64
C LEU A 28 8.13 16.90 -7.11
N THR A 29 9.17 16.61 -6.33
CA THR A 29 9.16 16.71 -4.87
C THR A 29 9.45 18.12 -4.34
N SER A 30 8.68 19.13 -4.71
CA SER A 30 8.80 20.45 -4.08
C SER A 30 7.93 20.57 -2.82
N LEU A 31 8.59 20.85 -1.72
CA LEU A 31 8.19 21.34 -0.40
C LEU A 31 6.67 21.43 -0.11
N SER A 32 6.16 20.46 0.64
CA SER A 32 4.87 20.59 1.33
C SER A 32 5.02 19.99 2.72
N PHE A 33 4.78 20.79 3.76
CA PHE A 33 4.67 20.33 5.13
C PHE A 33 3.20 19.99 5.40
N GLY A 34 2.90 18.76 5.72
CA GLY A 34 1.56 18.35 6.10
C GLY A 34 1.62 16.96 6.72
N GLN A 35 0.96 16.78 7.84
CA GLN A 35 0.78 15.49 8.49
C GLN A 35 -0.69 15.11 8.34
N VAL A 36 -0.95 13.93 7.83
CA VAL A 36 -2.25 13.28 8.01
C VAL A 36 -2.24 12.68 9.40
N THR A 37 -3.31 12.89 10.12
CA THR A 37 -3.47 12.41 11.49
C THR A 37 -3.50 10.89 11.57
N THR A 38 -3.71 10.21 10.45
CA THR A 38 -3.76 8.76 10.36
C THR A 38 -2.90 8.25 9.24
N ASP A 39 -1.70 7.92 9.60
CA ASP A 39 -0.90 7.05 8.78
C ASP A 39 -0.93 5.64 9.38
N ALA A 40 -1.88 4.83 8.91
CA ALA A 40 -1.85 3.40 9.12
C ALA A 40 -1.11 2.77 7.93
N PRO A 41 0.23 2.71 7.97
CA PRO A 41 1.04 2.42 6.78
C PRO A 41 0.82 1.01 6.25
N TYR A 42 0.38 0.08 7.12
CA TYR A 42 0.22 -1.31 6.75
C TYR A 42 -1.25 -1.70 6.73
N LYS A 43 -1.78 -1.85 5.52
CA LYS A 43 -3.21 -2.05 5.26
C LYS A 43 -3.62 -3.52 5.20
N SER A 44 -2.68 -4.45 5.20
CA SER A 44 -2.92 -5.89 5.29
C SER A 44 -1.85 -6.57 6.13
N ALA A 45 -2.16 -7.75 6.69
CA ALA A 45 -1.22 -8.50 7.51
C ALA A 45 0.01 -8.98 6.72
N ALA A 46 -0.17 -9.38 5.45
CA ALA A 46 0.95 -9.74 4.58
C ALA A 46 1.91 -8.55 4.37
N MET A 47 1.37 -7.35 4.12
CA MET A 47 2.10 -6.10 3.99
C MET A 47 2.79 -5.71 5.29
N GLY A 48 2.07 -5.81 6.41
CA GLY A 48 2.60 -5.49 7.74
C GLY A 48 3.77 -6.38 8.14
N ALA A 49 3.67 -7.69 7.92
CA ALA A 49 4.74 -8.64 8.20
C ALA A 49 6.04 -8.33 7.45
N LEU A 50 5.94 -7.76 6.23
CA LEU A 50 7.07 -7.32 5.41
C LEU A 50 7.47 -5.86 5.64
N MET A 51 6.84 -5.16 6.59
CA MET A 51 7.03 -3.72 6.81
C MET A 51 6.87 -2.90 5.52
N GLY A 52 5.91 -3.28 4.66
CA GLY A 52 5.63 -2.61 3.39
C GLY A 52 6.69 -2.75 2.31
N SER A 53 7.80 -3.44 2.54
CA SER A 53 8.94 -3.51 1.61
C SER A 53 8.60 -4.12 0.24
N ASN A 54 7.45 -4.78 0.11
CA ASN A 54 7.03 -5.52 -1.09
C ASN A 54 6.33 -4.67 -2.16
N ILE A 55 6.61 -3.37 -2.23
CA ILE A 55 6.01 -2.44 -3.21
C ILE A 55 6.26 -2.84 -4.68
N ALA A 56 7.38 -3.51 -4.93
CA ALA A 56 7.74 -4.00 -6.26
C ALA A 56 7.14 -5.39 -6.57
N TYR A 57 6.89 -6.20 -5.53
CA TYR A 57 6.38 -7.55 -5.66
C TYR A 57 5.19 -7.76 -4.73
N SER A 58 4.02 -7.81 -5.31
CA SER A 58 2.79 -8.21 -4.64
C SER A 58 1.89 -8.87 -5.68
N VAL A 59 1.37 -10.03 -5.35
CA VAL A 59 0.55 -10.88 -6.24
C VAL A 59 -0.79 -11.26 -5.61
N ASP A 60 -1.11 -10.64 -4.50
CA ASP A 60 -2.36 -10.85 -3.76
C ASP A 60 -3.19 -9.57 -3.66
N GLY A 61 -4.31 -9.63 -2.97
CA GLY A 61 -5.23 -8.49 -2.80
C GLY A 61 -4.61 -7.25 -2.16
N SER A 62 -3.43 -7.35 -1.51
CA SER A 62 -2.73 -6.19 -0.96
C SER A 62 -2.05 -5.33 -2.02
N SER A 63 -1.84 -5.86 -3.23
CA SER A 63 -1.16 -5.14 -4.32
C SER A 63 -1.79 -3.81 -4.64
N LEU A 64 -3.12 -3.74 -4.74
CA LEU A 64 -3.81 -2.49 -5.05
C LEU A 64 -3.65 -1.40 -3.97
N LEU A 65 -3.36 -1.80 -2.72
CA LEU A 65 -3.17 -0.91 -1.58
C LEU A 65 -1.73 -0.38 -1.47
N LEU A 66 -0.77 -1.12 -2.06
CA LEU A 66 0.65 -0.80 -2.07
C LEU A 66 1.04 -0.01 -3.33
N ASN A 67 0.78 -0.61 -4.47
CA ASN A 67 1.15 -0.08 -5.77
C ASN A 67 0.05 -0.43 -6.76
N PRO A 68 -0.74 0.55 -7.23
CA PRO A 68 -1.82 0.27 -8.16
C PRO A 68 -1.36 -0.46 -9.44
N ALA A 69 -0.12 -0.24 -9.90
CA ALA A 69 0.41 -0.96 -11.06
C ALA A 69 0.60 -2.46 -10.81
N ALA A 70 0.91 -2.85 -9.57
CA ALA A 70 1.09 -4.26 -9.20
C ALA A 70 -0.21 -5.07 -9.27
N MET A 71 -1.35 -4.40 -9.25
CA MET A 71 -2.66 -5.02 -9.43
C MET A 71 -2.78 -5.76 -10.78
N SER A 72 -2.00 -5.36 -11.80
CA SER A 72 -1.94 -6.07 -13.08
C SER A 72 -1.47 -7.53 -12.97
N ASN A 73 -0.80 -7.90 -11.87
CA ASN A 73 -0.31 -9.27 -11.63
C ASN A 73 -1.32 -10.17 -10.92
N ILE A 74 -2.45 -9.64 -10.47
CA ILE A 74 -3.51 -10.44 -9.84
C ILE A 74 -4.15 -11.30 -10.92
N GLU A 75 -4.26 -12.60 -10.71
CA GLU A 75 -4.97 -13.51 -11.60
C GLU A 75 -6.46 -13.54 -11.21
N ASN A 76 -7.37 -13.48 -12.19
CA ASN A 76 -8.83 -13.67 -12.06
C ASN A 76 -9.55 -12.77 -11.02
N GLY A 77 -8.85 -11.86 -10.38
CA GLY A 77 -9.39 -10.99 -9.35
C GLY A 77 -9.29 -11.53 -7.93
N THR A 78 -9.54 -10.65 -6.96
CA THR A 78 -9.39 -10.93 -5.53
C THR A 78 -10.29 -10.03 -4.67
N VAL A 79 -10.61 -10.51 -3.47
CA VAL A 79 -11.21 -9.72 -2.38
C VAL A 79 -10.33 -9.88 -1.15
N LEU A 80 -10.02 -8.79 -0.47
CA LEU A 80 -9.24 -8.74 0.76
C LEU A 80 -10.00 -7.98 1.84
N ALA A 81 -10.08 -8.55 3.03
CA ALA A 81 -10.50 -7.85 4.25
C ALA A 81 -9.35 -7.91 5.27
N SER A 82 -9.06 -6.80 5.92
CA SER A 82 -8.02 -6.71 6.94
C SER A 82 -8.51 -5.91 8.14
N THR A 83 -8.07 -6.29 9.33
CA THR A 83 -8.37 -5.59 10.57
C THR A 83 -7.17 -5.60 11.51
N GLN A 84 -7.00 -4.51 12.24
CA GLN A 84 -6.01 -4.39 13.30
C GLN A 84 -6.49 -3.43 14.40
N ARG A 85 -5.92 -3.59 15.57
CA ARG A 85 -5.95 -2.57 16.64
C ARG A 85 -4.56 -1.96 16.73
N ILE A 86 -4.42 -0.74 16.28
CA ILE A 86 -3.11 -0.06 16.24
C ILE A 86 -2.57 0.03 17.66
N TYR A 87 -1.32 -0.39 17.84
CA TYR A 87 -0.65 -0.49 19.15
C TYR A 87 -1.44 -1.30 20.19
N ASN A 88 -2.23 -2.28 19.73
CA ASN A 88 -3.13 -3.09 20.57
C ASN A 88 -4.13 -2.27 21.41
N GLN A 89 -4.43 -1.03 20.98
CA GLN A 89 -5.38 -0.17 21.66
C GLN A 89 -6.80 -0.44 21.15
N SER A 90 -7.73 -0.71 22.05
CA SER A 90 -9.14 -1.01 21.70
C SER A 90 -9.85 0.18 21.05
N TYR A 91 -9.40 1.39 21.34
CA TYR A 91 -9.96 2.65 20.82
C TYR A 91 -9.34 3.09 19.49
N LEU A 92 -8.42 2.31 18.91
CA LEU A 92 -7.80 2.55 17.61
C LEU A 92 -8.02 1.39 16.63
N PRO A 93 -9.29 1.00 16.34
CA PRO A 93 -9.56 0.01 15.31
C PRO A 93 -9.30 0.59 13.91
N HIS A 94 -8.66 -0.21 13.08
CA HIS A 94 -8.44 0.08 11.69
C HIS A 94 -8.88 -1.12 10.86
N SER A 95 -9.67 -0.88 9.82
CA SER A 95 -10.23 -1.91 8.95
C SER A 95 -10.10 -1.51 7.49
N VAL A 96 -9.79 -2.47 6.65
CA VAL A 96 -9.62 -2.31 5.21
C VAL A 96 -10.41 -3.39 4.47
N LEU A 97 -11.10 -2.99 3.42
CA LEU A 97 -11.70 -3.87 2.44
C LEU A 97 -11.20 -3.47 1.05
N ALA A 98 -10.78 -4.43 0.26
CA ALA A 98 -10.27 -4.17 -1.07
C ALA A 98 -10.69 -5.28 -2.05
N THR A 99 -10.91 -4.92 -3.31
CA THR A 99 -11.19 -5.89 -4.37
C THR A 99 -10.58 -5.43 -5.67
N ALA A 100 -10.10 -6.37 -6.46
CA ALA A 100 -9.62 -6.13 -7.82
C ALA A 100 -10.24 -7.14 -8.77
N LEU A 101 -10.66 -6.69 -9.93
CA LEU A 101 -11.38 -7.46 -10.94
C LEU A 101 -10.79 -7.17 -12.32
N ASP A 102 -10.83 -8.18 -13.19
CA ASP A 102 -10.48 -8.02 -14.60
C ASP A 102 -11.52 -7.20 -15.34
N LEU A 103 -11.07 -6.25 -16.14
CA LEU A 103 -11.94 -5.55 -17.09
C LEU A 103 -12.02 -6.32 -18.42
N PRO A 104 -13.18 -6.30 -19.07
CA PRO A 104 -13.35 -6.95 -20.38
C PRO A 104 -12.37 -6.40 -21.43
N SER A 105 -12.10 -7.20 -22.45
CA SER A 105 -11.37 -6.78 -23.67
C SER A 105 -9.93 -6.31 -23.43
N GLY A 106 -9.27 -6.79 -22.35
CA GLY A 106 -7.87 -6.44 -22.08
C GLY A 106 -7.66 -4.99 -21.62
N LEU A 107 -8.70 -4.33 -21.14
CA LEU A 107 -8.63 -2.98 -20.57
C LEU A 107 -7.87 -2.91 -19.23
N GLY A 108 -7.30 -4.03 -18.77
CA GLY A 108 -6.58 -4.12 -17.51
C GLY A 108 -7.48 -4.50 -16.35
N LYS A 109 -7.19 -3.97 -15.16
CA LYS A 109 -7.88 -4.33 -13.91
C LYS A 109 -8.46 -3.10 -13.23
N LEU A 110 -9.64 -3.27 -12.63
CA LEU A 110 -10.30 -2.29 -11.81
C LEU A 110 -10.20 -2.71 -10.35
N GLY A 111 -9.79 -1.79 -9.48
CA GLY A 111 -9.72 -1.99 -8.04
C GLY A 111 -10.63 -1.04 -7.28
N LEU A 112 -11.23 -1.52 -6.21
CA LEU A 112 -11.97 -0.72 -5.24
C LEU A 112 -11.39 -0.98 -3.86
N SER A 113 -11.21 0.08 -3.07
CA SER A 113 -10.79 -0.04 -1.68
C SER A 113 -11.62 0.85 -0.77
N PHE A 114 -11.86 0.34 0.42
CA PHE A 114 -12.47 1.05 1.53
C PHE A 114 -11.58 0.88 2.76
N GLU A 115 -11.27 1.99 3.40
CA GLU A 115 -10.46 2.03 4.61
C GLU A 115 -11.18 2.87 5.65
N SER A 116 -11.23 2.38 6.88
CA SER A 116 -11.84 3.10 8.00
C SER A 116 -10.98 2.97 9.24
N MET A 117 -10.75 4.09 9.89
CA MET A 117 -10.15 4.17 11.21
C MET A 117 -10.98 5.11 12.07
N SER A 118 -11.15 4.76 13.33
CA SER A 118 -11.86 5.60 14.29
C SER A 118 -11.12 5.66 15.61
N VAL A 119 -11.26 6.77 16.29
CA VAL A 119 -10.84 6.95 17.68
C VAL A 119 -12.10 7.14 18.50
N SER A 120 -12.39 6.18 19.39
CA SER A 120 -13.60 6.23 20.22
C SER A 120 -13.22 6.06 21.69
N TYR A 121 -13.87 6.84 22.55
CA TYR A 121 -13.70 6.77 23.99
C TYR A 121 -15.07 6.95 24.68
N GLN A 122 -15.40 6.07 25.63
CA GLN A 122 -16.67 6.09 26.38
C GLN A 122 -17.91 6.22 25.47
N ASP A 123 -17.97 5.36 24.42
CA ASP A 123 -19.06 5.33 23.43
C ASP A 123 -19.24 6.59 22.58
N ARG A 124 -18.25 7.52 22.60
CA ARG A 124 -18.19 8.71 21.76
C ARG A 124 -17.09 8.59 20.73
N THR A 125 -17.35 8.98 19.50
CA THR A 125 -16.34 9.06 18.45
C THR A 125 -15.64 10.41 18.56
N LEU A 126 -14.34 10.37 18.86
CA LEU A 126 -13.48 11.55 18.96
C LEU A 126 -12.91 11.96 17.60
N SER A 127 -12.67 10.99 16.72
CA SER A 127 -12.24 11.21 15.35
C SER A 127 -12.59 9.99 14.51
N GLY A 128 -12.93 10.19 13.25
CA GLY A 128 -13.17 9.13 12.30
C GLY A 128 -12.57 9.48 10.94
N GLU A 129 -11.86 8.55 10.34
CA GLU A 129 -11.30 8.73 9.02
C GLU A 129 -11.78 7.62 8.11
N THR A 130 -12.12 7.99 6.88
CA THR A 130 -12.59 7.07 5.85
C THR A 130 -11.89 7.40 4.54
N ALA A 131 -11.37 6.39 3.87
CA ALA A 131 -10.85 6.51 2.53
C ALA A 131 -11.58 5.54 1.58
N LEU A 132 -11.99 6.04 0.43
CA LEU A 132 -12.50 5.27 -0.69
C LEU A 132 -11.52 5.40 -1.85
N GLY A 133 -11.07 4.28 -2.41
CA GLY A 133 -10.14 4.25 -3.54
C GLY A 133 -10.75 3.58 -4.75
N LEU A 134 -10.61 4.21 -5.91
CA LEU A 134 -10.88 3.65 -7.23
C LEU A 134 -9.56 3.56 -7.98
N SER A 135 -9.11 2.34 -8.25
CA SER A 135 -7.82 2.07 -8.91
C SER A 135 -8.03 1.47 -10.29
N HIS A 136 -7.14 1.80 -11.21
CA HIS A 136 -7.07 1.16 -12.51
C HIS A 136 -5.61 0.84 -12.83
N ALA A 137 -5.38 -0.37 -13.33
CA ALA A 137 -4.06 -0.84 -13.75
C ALA A 137 -4.11 -1.49 -15.12
N PHE A 138 -3.07 -1.31 -15.90
CA PHE A 138 -2.95 -1.87 -17.23
C PHE A 138 -1.49 -2.12 -17.61
N ASN A 139 -1.29 -3.05 -18.53
CA ASN A 139 0.02 -3.37 -19.07
C ASN A 139 0.38 -2.37 -20.17
N LEU A 140 1.51 -1.66 -20.01
CA LEU A 140 2.09 -0.82 -21.03
C LEU A 140 2.85 -1.66 -22.07
N ARG A 141 3.50 -2.71 -21.59
CA ARG A 141 4.22 -3.66 -22.41
C ARG A 141 4.32 -5.00 -21.68
N GLU A 142 4.13 -6.06 -22.43
CA GLU A 142 4.25 -7.42 -21.94
C GLU A 142 4.99 -8.29 -22.96
N ASP A 143 5.97 -9.02 -22.45
CA ASP A 143 6.73 -10.07 -23.15
C ASP A 143 6.60 -11.37 -22.35
N ARG A 144 7.04 -12.49 -22.93
CA ARG A 144 6.97 -13.81 -22.28
C ARG A 144 7.56 -13.87 -20.86
N ILE A 145 8.57 -13.08 -20.56
CA ILE A 145 9.31 -13.10 -19.29
C ILE A 145 9.43 -11.73 -18.61
N SER A 146 8.93 -10.67 -19.23
CA SER A 146 9.06 -9.30 -18.73
C SER A 146 7.77 -8.53 -18.96
N SER A 147 7.43 -7.63 -18.04
CA SER A 147 6.28 -6.73 -18.19
C SER A 147 6.60 -5.35 -17.64
N LEU A 148 5.90 -4.35 -18.16
CA LEU A 148 5.88 -2.99 -17.63
C LEU A 148 4.41 -2.60 -17.45
N ASN A 149 4.04 -2.31 -16.22
CA ASN A 149 2.69 -2.01 -15.80
C ASN A 149 2.61 -0.58 -15.27
N MET A 150 1.47 0.05 -15.47
CA MET A 150 1.11 1.34 -14.90
C MET A 150 -0.24 1.23 -14.20
N GLY A 151 -0.40 1.97 -13.13
CA GLY A 151 -1.68 2.06 -12.43
C GLY A 151 -1.83 3.42 -11.74
N TYR A 152 -3.07 3.79 -11.49
CA TYR A 152 -3.41 4.98 -10.74
C TYR A 152 -4.57 4.69 -9.79
N THR A 153 -4.66 5.48 -8.72
CA THR A 153 -5.77 5.43 -7.77
C THR A 153 -6.33 6.83 -7.58
N LEU A 154 -7.64 6.97 -7.68
CA LEU A 154 -8.37 8.15 -7.24
C LEU A 154 -8.91 7.85 -5.84
N LYS A 155 -8.55 8.67 -4.84
CA LYS A 155 -8.94 8.51 -3.44
C LYS A 155 -9.87 9.62 -3.03
N TYR A 156 -11.00 9.28 -2.44
CA TYR A 156 -11.82 10.19 -1.65
C TYR A 156 -11.49 9.97 -0.18
N LEU A 157 -11.06 11.02 0.49
CA LEU A 157 -10.65 11.01 1.90
C LEU A 157 -11.59 11.91 2.68
N SER A 158 -12.11 11.42 3.81
CA SER A 158 -13.00 12.15 4.70
C SER A 158 -12.52 11.98 6.14
N VAL A 159 -12.45 13.07 6.86
CA VAL A 159 -12.15 13.12 8.30
C VAL A 159 -13.32 13.74 9.01
N ASN A 160 -13.84 13.07 10.02
CA ASN A 160 -14.80 13.57 10.97
C ASN A 160 -14.03 13.90 12.26
N TYR A 161 -14.13 15.14 12.73
CA TYR A 161 -13.42 15.62 13.92
C TYR A 161 -14.16 15.31 15.23
N GLY A 162 -15.32 14.64 15.14
CA GLY A 162 -16.12 14.25 16.31
C GLY A 162 -16.67 15.44 17.09
N GLU A 163 -16.87 15.24 18.38
CA GLU A 163 -17.38 16.25 19.30
C GLU A 163 -16.27 16.80 20.19
N SER A 164 -16.33 18.10 20.53
CA SER A 164 -15.44 18.70 21.52
C SER A 164 -15.75 18.17 22.91
N ALA A 165 -14.79 18.28 23.82
CA ALA A 165 -14.99 17.87 25.23
C ALA A 165 -16.04 18.71 25.98
N GLY A 166 -16.36 19.91 25.45
CA GLY A 166 -17.24 20.87 26.10
C GLY A 166 -16.63 21.54 27.34
N ILE A 167 -17.40 22.36 28.03
CA ILE A 167 -16.99 23.01 29.28
C ILE A 167 -16.95 21.97 30.44
N SER A 168 -17.84 20.99 30.40
CA SER A 168 -17.92 19.90 31.37
C SER A 168 -16.69 18.98 31.35
N GLY A 169 -15.99 18.92 30.22
CA GLY A 169 -14.83 18.05 29.99
C GLY A 169 -15.20 16.57 29.75
N ASP A 170 -16.49 16.21 29.87
CA ASP A 170 -17.01 14.86 29.62
C ASP A 170 -17.73 14.73 28.27
N GLY A 171 -17.79 15.83 27.52
CA GLY A 171 -18.44 15.92 26.21
C GLY A 171 -19.97 16.02 26.25
N SER A 172 -20.59 16.11 27.43
CA SER A 172 -22.07 16.21 27.54
C SER A 172 -22.62 17.48 26.93
N ASP A 173 -21.80 18.54 26.91
CA ASP A 173 -22.05 19.85 26.30
C ASP A 173 -21.09 20.15 25.14
N GLY A 174 -20.53 19.07 24.53
CA GLY A 174 -19.63 19.15 23.38
C GLY A 174 -20.33 19.68 22.14
N MET A 175 -19.59 20.38 21.30
CA MET A 175 -20.03 20.80 19.98
C MET A 175 -19.49 19.88 18.91
N ASP A 176 -20.29 19.57 17.90
CA ASP A 176 -19.84 18.87 16.69
C ASP A 176 -18.79 19.75 15.98
N LEU A 177 -17.60 19.20 15.81
CA LEU A 177 -16.47 19.88 15.15
C LEU A 177 -16.54 19.74 13.62
N GLY A 178 -17.54 19.01 13.11
CA GLY A 178 -17.79 18.84 11.69
C GLY A 178 -16.86 17.85 11.01
N SER A 179 -16.88 17.89 9.69
CA SER A 179 -16.07 17.02 8.85
C SER A 179 -15.41 17.77 7.70
N ALA A 180 -14.33 17.23 7.19
CA ALA A 180 -13.68 17.73 5.99
C ALA A 180 -13.35 16.57 5.05
N SER A 181 -13.35 16.84 3.75
CA SER A 181 -13.02 15.85 2.73
C SER A 181 -12.20 16.42 1.60
N THR A 182 -11.51 15.54 0.89
CA THR A 182 -10.67 15.89 -0.25
C THR A 182 -10.47 14.71 -1.19
N PHE A 183 -9.88 14.98 -2.36
CA PHE A 183 -9.52 13.95 -3.33
C PHE A 183 -8.00 13.87 -3.48
N GLY A 184 -7.46 12.67 -3.35
CA GLY A 184 -6.06 12.34 -3.60
C GLY A 184 -5.89 11.54 -4.89
N VAL A 185 -4.71 11.64 -5.49
CA VAL A 185 -4.35 10.87 -6.68
C VAL A 185 -3.01 10.20 -6.44
N ASP A 186 -2.96 8.88 -6.65
CA ASP A 186 -1.73 8.10 -6.61
C ASP A 186 -1.38 7.60 -8.01
N LEU A 187 -0.09 7.47 -8.29
CA LEU A 187 0.44 6.96 -9.53
C LEU A 187 1.50 5.90 -9.25
N GLY A 188 1.37 4.74 -9.87
CA GLY A 188 2.28 3.63 -9.72
C GLY A 188 2.83 3.10 -11.04
N PHE A 189 4.05 2.61 -10.97
CA PHE A 189 4.71 1.85 -12.04
C PHE A 189 5.32 0.59 -11.46
N GLN A 190 5.30 -0.49 -12.24
CA GLN A 190 5.95 -1.73 -11.90
C GLN A 190 6.56 -2.36 -13.15
N ALA A 191 7.79 -2.82 -13.03
CA ALA A 191 8.46 -3.60 -14.07
C ALA A 191 8.84 -4.98 -13.52
N THR A 192 8.59 -6.03 -14.32
CA THR A 192 9.02 -7.40 -14.05
C THR A 192 10.07 -7.78 -15.07
N LEU A 193 11.19 -8.35 -14.62
CA LEU A 193 12.25 -8.87 -15.49
C LEU A 193 12.51 -10.34 -15.16
N SER A 194 12.51 -11.17 -16.19
CA SER A 194 12.80 -12.61 -16.12
C SER A 194 11.96 -13.35 -15.07
N LYS A 195 10.78 -12.80 -14.71
CA LYS A 195 9.89 -13.33 -13.66
C LYS A 195 10.57 -13.56 -12.30
N ARG A 196 11.68 -12.89 -12.05
CA ARG A 196 12.49 -13.03 -10.81
C ARG A 196 12.92 -11.70 -10.20
N HIS A 197 12.88 -10.62 -10.96
CA HIS A 197 13.27 -9.29 -10.51
C HIS A 197 12.09 -8.36 -10.76
N TRP A 198 11.74 -7.59 -9.75
CA TRP A 198 10.66 -6.59 -9.82
C TRP A 198 11.18 -5.25 -9.36
N LEU A 199 10.79 -4.22 -10.06
CA LEU A 199 10.99 -2.82 -9.70
C LEU A 199 9.61 -2.20 -9.54
N GLY A 200 9.42 -1.44 -8.49
CA GLY A 200 8.18 -0.72 -8.22
C GLY A 200 8.45 0.72 -7.81
N VAL A 201 7.66 1.64 -8.32
CA VAL A 201 7.67 3.04 -7.90
C VAL A 201 6.23 3.50 -7.73
N VAL A 202 5.95 4.17 -6.63
CA VAL A 202 4.64 4.80 -6.37
C VAL A 202 4.86 6.21 -5.87
N ALA A 203 4.05 7.12 -6.34
CA ALA A 203 3.92 8.46 -5.79
C ALA A 203 2.49 8.62 -5.25
N HIS A 204 2.36 8.82 -3.96
CA HIS A 204 1.09 9.06 -3.29
C HIS A 204 0.76 10.55 -3.25
N ASN A 205 -0.53 10.87 -3.36
CA ASN A 205 -1.06 12.23 -3.25
C ASN A 205 -0.34 13.23 -4.17
N ILE A 206 -0.10 12.88 -5.44
CA ILE A 206 0.65 13.70 -6.41
C ILE A 206 0.02 15.09 -6.65
N ASN A 207 -1.29 15.20 -6.45
CA ASN A 207 -2.04 16.45 -6.56
C ASN A 207 -1.97 17.34 -5.31
N THR A 208 -1.22 16.93 -4.28
CA THR A 208 -1.05 17.66 -3.00
C THR A 208 -2.39 18.11 -2.40
N PRO A 209 -3.32 17.18 -2.13
CA PRO A 209 -4.67 17.55 -1.70
C PRO A 209 -4.63 18.23 -0.34
N LYS A 210 -5.57 19.16 -0.13
CA LYS A 210 -5.77 19.83 1.15
C LYS A 210 -7.05 19.34 1.81
N ILE A 211 -7.00 19.13 3.11
CA ILE A 211 -8.17 18.81 3.92
C ILE A 211 -8.42 19.93 4.93
N GLY A 212 -9.69 20.25 5.18
CA GLY A 212 -10.09 21.37 6.02
C GLY A 212 -10.19 22.71 5.26
N SER A 213 -10.46 23.78 5.99
CA SER A 213 -10.63 25.13 5.45
C SER A 213 -10.00 26.19 6.35
N GLY A 214 -9.69 27.36 5.77
CA GLY A 214 -9.12 28.50 6.51
C GLY A 214 -7.78 28.17 7.16
N SER A 215 -7.58 28.59 8.40
CA SER A 215 -6.36 28.35 9.18
C SER A 215 -6.20 26.92 9.67
N ALA A 216 -7.26 26.11 9.62
CA ALA A 216 -7.23 24.69 9.98
C ALA A 216 -6.94 23.78 8.78
N ALA A 217 -6.78 24.33 7.58
CA ALA A 217 -6.46 23.55 6.40
C ALA A 217 -5.01 23.07 6.44
N PHE A 218 -4.78 21.78 6.13
CA PHE A 218 -3.45 21.21 5.99
C PHE A 218 -3.34 20.36 4.71
N ASN A 219 -2.13 20.25 4.20
CA ASN A 219 -1.87 19.40 3.04
C ASN A 219 -1.73 17.94 3.49
N LEU A 220 -2.34 17.03 2.75
CA LEU A 220 -2.10 15.62 2.95
C LEU A 220 -0.65 15.28 2.60
N HIS A 221 -0.13 14.33 3.34
CA HIS A 221 1.22 13.83 3.16
C HIS A 221 1.42 13.30 1.73
N ARG A 222 2.52 13.71 1.11
CA ARG A 222 2.97 13.21 -0.19
C ARG A 222 4.25 12.46 -0.01
N ASP A 223 4.31 11.26 -0.53
CA ASP A 223 5.52 10.44 -0.52
C ASP A 223 5.79 9.80 -1.87
N VAL A 224 7.04 9.47 -2.09
CA VAL A 224 7.50 8.64 -3.20
C VAL A 224 8.17 7.41 -2.61
N GLN A 225 7.71 6.27 -3.05
CA GLN A 225 8.22 4.97 -2.65
C GLN A 225 8.84 4.29 -3.86
N ALA A 226 10.05 3.79 -3.72
CA ALA A 226 10.75 3.03 -4.76
C ALA A 226 11.30 1.74 -4.17
N GLY A 227 11.06 0.62 -4.83
CA GLY A 227 11.45 -0.69 -4.32
C GLY A 227 11.94 -1.64 -5.39
N PHE A 228 12.67 -2.61 -4.90
CA PHE A 228 13.19 -3.73 -5.68
C PHE A 228 12.91 -5.04 -4.95
N SER A 229 12.47 -6.05 -5.68
CA SER A 229 12.30 -7.40 -5.14
C SER A 229 13.02 -8.41 -6.04
N TYR A 230 13.55 -9.44 -5.41
CA TYR A 230 14.28 -10.50 -6.08
C TYR A 230 13.91 -11.88 -5.53
N ALA A 231 13.62 -12.82 -6.43
CA ALA A 231 13.38 -14.22 -6.10
C ALA A 231 14.57 -15.09 -6.53
N PRO A 232 15.55 -15.35 -5.63
CA PRO A 232 16.66 -16.25 -5.92
C PRO A 232 16.18 -17.67 -6.22
N THR A 233 15.13 -18.10 -5.54
CA THR A 233 14.46 -19.40 -5.74
C THR A 233 12.95 -19.18 -5.83
N GLN A 234 12.18 -20.22 -6.17
CA GLN A 234 10.71 -20.15 -6.15
C GLN A 234 10.13 -20.02 -4.74
N GLN A 235 10.91 -20.33 -3.72
CA GLN A 235 10.47 -20.33 -2.33
C GLN A 235 10.81 -19.03 -1.60
N VAL A 236 11.78 -18.26 -2.08
CA VAL A 236 12.31 -17.08 -1.37
C VAL A 236 12.11 -15.82 -2.21
N VAL A 237 11.53 -14.79 -1.63
CA VAL A 237 11.52 -13.44 -2.17
C VAL A 237 12.12 -12.49 -1.16
N THR A 238 13.09 -11.71 -1.59
CA THR A 238 13.67 -10.60 -0.82
C THR A 238 13.19 -9.28 -1.40
N SER A 239 12.84 -8.34 -0.57
CA SER A 239 12.32 -7.04 -0.98
C SER A 239 13.01 -5.90 -0.23
N PHE A 240 13.27 -4.81 -0.94
CA PHE A 240 13.81 -3.56 -0.40
C PHE A 240 12.98 -2.39 -0.91
N MET A 241 12.77 -1.39 -0.06
CA MET A 241 12.05 -0.18 -0.42
C MET A 241 12.67 1.03 0.28
N LEU A 242 12.68 2.15 -0.42
CA LEU A 242 12.97 3.49 0.09
C LEU A 242 11.67 4.30 0.05
N VAL A 243 11.38 5.02 1.10
CA VAL A 243 10.30 5.99 1.20
C VAL A 243 10.90 7.36 1.43
N THR A 244 10.57 8.30 0.57
CA THR A 244 11.01 9.68 0.68
C THR A 244 9.79 10.60 0.71
N SER A 245 9.73 11.43 1.74
CA SER A 245 8.64 12.36 1.99
C SER A 245 9.19 13.73 2.32
N PRO A 246 8.63 14.83 1.76
CA PRO A 246 9.11 16.18 2.06
C PRO A 246 9.00 16.49 3.56
N GLY A 247 10.14 16.86 4.17
CA GLY A 247 10.20 17.22 5.59
C GLY A 247 10.38 16.05 6.57
N PHE A 248 10.54 14.83 6.06
CA PHE A 248 10.81 13.63 6.85
C PHE A 248 12.13 12.98 6.41
N ASP A 249 12.73 12.23 7.33
CA ASP A 249 13.90 11.42 7.00
C ASP A 249 13.51 10.28 6.04
N THR A 250 14.42 9.92 5.14
CA THR A 250 14.21 8.79 4.23
C THR A 250 14.16 7.49 5.02
N GLU A 251 13.10 6.71 4.82
CA GLU A 251 12.95 5.41 5.45
C GLU A 251 13.47 4.30 4.53
N LEU A 252 14.13 3.32 5.13
CA LEU A 252 14.56 2.10 4.47
C LEU A 252 13.74 0.93 5.03
N HIS A 253 13.15 0.16 4.13
CA HIS A 253 12.43 -1.06 4.46
C HIS A 253 13.09 -2.25 3.78
N ALA A 254 13.14 -3.39 4.47
CA ALA A 254 13.58 -4.64 3.91
C ALA A 254 12.70 -5.78 4.40
N GLY A 255 12.46 -6.77 3.54
CA GLY A 255 11.60 -7.90 3.86
C GLY A 255 12.06 -9.19 3.20
N LEU A 256 11.67 -10.28 3.84
CA LEU A 256 11.90 -11.64 3.40
C LEU A 256 10.58 -12.40 3.45
N GLU A 257 10.20 -13.00 2.33
CA GLU A 257 9.12 -13.97 2.23
C GLU A 257 9.69 -15.34 1.95
N TYR A 258 9.23 -16.35 2.69
CA TYR A 258 9.63 -17.75 2.53
C TYR A 258 8.40 -18.64 2.41
N ASN A 259 8.19 -19.20 1.22
CA ASN A 259 7.15 -20.17 0.92
C ASN A 259 7.62 -21.57 1.34
N LEU A 260 7.20 -22.00 2.55
CA LEU A 260 7.51 -23.34 3.07
C LEU A 260 6.97 -24.44 2.15
N ASN A 261 5.75 -24.25 1.67
CA ASN A 261 5.04 -25.10 0.71
C ASN A 261 3.90 -24.28 0.08
N THR A 262 3.02 -24.92 -0.71
CA THR A 262 1.88 -24.28 -1.37
C THR A 262 0.82 -23.71 -0.43
N TYR A 263 0.85 -24.12 0.85
CA TYR A 263 -0.14 -23.72 1.85
C TYR A 263 0.39 -22.70 2.86
N PHE A 264 1.69 -22.73 3.17
CA PHE A 264 2.28 -21.94 4.24
C PHE A 264 3.40 -21.04 3.74
N THR A 265 3.29 -19.75 4.09
CA THR A 265 4.29 -18.72 3.84
C THR A 265 4.67 -18.05 5.15
N LEU A 266 5.96 -17.85 5.38
CA LEU A 266 6.50 -17.04 6.48
C LEU A 266 6.99 -15.72 5.94
N ARG A 267 6.82 -14.65 6.71
CA ARG A 267 7.26 -13.30 6.35
C ARG A 267 7.95 -12.64 7.53
N ALA A 268 8.99 -11.86 7.23
CA ALA A 268 9.65 -10.99 8.19
C ALA A 268 10.10 -9.72 7.49
N GLY A 269 10.02 -8.60 8.20
CA GLY A 269 10.40 -7.29 7.68
C GLY A 269 11.00 -6.38 8.74
N ILE A 270 11.75 -5.41 8.29
CA ILE A 270 12.33 -4.35 9.10
C ILE A 270 12.09 -3.00 8.43
N GLN A 271 11.95 -1.97 9.24
CA GLN A 271 11.84 -0.57 8.83
C GLN A 271 12.79 0.27 9.70
N SER A 272 13.46 1.23 9.07
CA SER A 272 14.16 2.29 9.79
C SER A 272 13.22 3.49 10.03
N GLN A 273 13.53 4.34 11.00
CA GLN A 273 12.94 5.67 11.23
C GLN A 273 11.39 5.73 11.24
N PRO A 274 10.75 5.16 12.28
CA PRO A 274 11.34 4.53 13.46
C PRO A 274 11.69 3.07 13.20
N ASN A 275 12.65 2.55 13.97
CA ASN A 275 13.02 1.13 13.89
C ASN A 275 11.84 0.26 14.31
N ARG A 276 11.29 -0.49 13.36
CA ARG A 276 10.19 -1.43 13.57
C ARG A 276 10.52 -2.78 12.96
N PHE A 277 9.94 -3.83 13.51
CA PHE A 277 10.05 -5.19 13.01
C PHE A 277 8.65 -5.74 12.77
N GLY A 278 8.50 -6.46 11.67
CA GLY A 278 7.33 -7.23 11.34
C GLY A 278 7.65 -8.70 11.24
N ALA A 279 6.74 -9.53 11.69
CA ALA A 279 6.79 -10.97 11.44
C ALA A 279 5.37 -11.50 11.25
N GLY A 280 5.21 -12.48 10.38
CA GLY A 280 3.90 -13.02 10.11
C GLY A 280 3.93 -14.32 9.34
N PHE A 281 2.75 -14.90 9.20
CA PHE A 281 2.56 -16.09 8.40
C PHE A 281 1.24 -16.01 7.62
N SER A 282 1.17 -16.78 6.53
CA SER A 282 -0.04 -16.99 5.74
C SER A 282 -0.34 -18.49 5.66
N PHE A 283 -1.63 -18.79 5.70
CA PHE A 283 -2.16 -20.09 5.31
C PHE A 283 -3.08 -19.90 4.10
N LYS A 284 -2.75 -20.55 2.97
CA LYS A 284 -3.51 -20.45 1.72
C LYS A 284 -4.03 -21.81 1.30
N ALA A 285 -5.33 -21.92 1.07
CA ALA A 285 -5.97 -23.13 0.55
C ALA A 285 -7.21 -22.79 -0.27
N LYS A 286 -7.34 -23.39 -1.46
CA LYS A 286 -8.53 -23.26 -2.34
C LYS A 286 -8.93 -21.80 -2.62
N GLY A 287 -7.94 -20.95 -2.89
CA GLY A 287 -8.18 -19.51 -3.13
C GLY A 287 -8.35 -18.66 -1.87
N ILE A 288 -8.58 -19.26 -0.69
CA ILE A 288 -8.66 -18.52 0.57
C ILE A 288 -7.28 -18.39 1.17
N ALA A 289 -6.89 -17.18 1.57
CA ALA A 289 -5.69 -16.91 2.33
C ALA A 289 -6.03 -16.25 3.67
N LEU A 290 -5.46 -16.78 4.74
CA LEU A 290 -5.51 -16.23 6.10
C LEU A 290 -4.12 -15.77 6.46
N ASP A 291 -3.98 -14.47 6.76
CA ASP A 291 -2.70 -13.88 7.14
C ASP A 291 -2.76 -13.34 8.56
N TYR A 292 -1.66 -13.48 9.24
CA TYR A 292 -1.42 -12.86 10.53
C TYR A 292 -0.08 -12.15 10.55
N ALA A 293 -0.04 -10.97 11.16
CA ALA A 293 1.19 -10.24 11.40
C ALA A 293 1.25 -9.66 12.81
N LEU A 294 2.46 -9.65 13.34
CA LEU A 294 2.87 -8.95 14.55
C LEU A 294 3.83 -7.83 14.14
N LEU A 295 3.49 -6.59 14.51
CA LEU A 295 4.23 -5.38 14.18
C LEU A 295 4.73 -4.77 15.49
N THR A 296 6.03 -4.58 15.62
CA THR A 296 6.62 -3.95 16.82
C THR A 296 6.69 -2.43 16.66
N HIS A 297 6.78 -1.74 17.78
CA HIS A 297 7.07 -0.32 17.85
C HIS A 297 8.12 -0.06 18.94
N PRO A 298 9.04 0.92 18.79
CA PRO A 298 10.10 1.17 19.77
C PRO A 298 9.62 1.48 21.18
N VAL A 299 8.44 2.06 21.33
CA VAL A 299 7.90 2.55 22.61
C VAL A 299 6.51 1.98 22.90
N LEU A 300 5.66 1.84 21.88
CA LEU A 300 4.26 1.43 22.03
C LEU A 300 4.11 -0.09 21.96
N PRO A 301 3.00 -0.66 22.50
CA PRO A 301 2.73 -2.09 22.38
C PRO A 301 2.69 -2.57 20.92
N ALA A 302 2.95 -3.85 20.73
CA ALA A 302 2.91 -4.47 19.41
C ALA A 302 1.48 -4.48 18.85
N THR A 303 1.36 -4.26 17.54
CA THR A 303 0.10 -4.34 16.79
C THR A 303 -0.09 -5.76 16.26
N HIS A 304 -1.28 -6.31 16.45
CA HIS A 304 -1.71 -7.57 15.86
C HIS A 304 -2.64 -7.27 14.68
N GLN A 305 -2.30 -7.80 13.51
CA GLN A 305 -3.07 -7.59 12.28
C GLN A 305 -3.49 -8.93 11.70
N PHE A 306 -4.73 -8.99 11.23
CA PHE A 306 -5.33 -10.15 10.59
C PHE A 306 -5.86 -9.75 9.23
N SER A 307 -5.68 -10.62 8.24
CA SER A 307 -6.28 -10.46 6.93
C SER A 307 -6.88 -11.77 6.43
N LEU A 308 -7.96 -11.64 5.70
CA LEU A 308 -8.60 -12.70 4.95
C LEU A 308 -8.68 -12.26 3.50
N ALA A 309 -8.14 -13.06 2.60
CA ALA A 309 -8.27 -12.84 1.17
C ALA A 309 -8.91 -14.04 0.47
N TYR A 310 -9.61 -13.77 -0.61
CA TYR A 310 -10.13 -14.77 -1.52
C TYR A 310 -9.73 -14.39 -2.95
N ASP A 311 -8.87 -15.22 -3.54
CA ASP A 311 -8.50 -15.11 -4.94
C ASP A 311 -9.52 -15.94 -5.77
N PHE A 312 -10.13 -15.31 -6.77
CA PHE A 312 -11.07 -16.00 -7.64
C PHE A 312 -10.30 -17.03 -8.46
N VAL A 313 -10.58 -18.30 -8.19
CA VAL A 313 -9.99 -19.42 -8.92
C VAL A 313 -10.93 -19.74 -10.08
N ASP A 314 -10.37 -19.88 -11.28
CA ASP A 314 -11.16 -20.39 -12.40
C ASP A 314 -11.77 -21.74 -12.02
N PRO A 315 -13.08 -21.90 -12.17
CA PRO A 315 -13.74 -23.14 -11.78
C PRO A 315 -13.45 -24.32 -12.73
N PHE A 316 -12.56 -24.12 -13.73
CA PHE A 316 -12.24 -25.15 -14.73
C PHE A 316 -10.75 -25.30 -15.00
#